data_4d7b468744784d74d78e795dc5c75953
#
_entry.id   4d7b468744784d74d78e795dc5c75953
#
_cell.length_a   1.000
_cell.length_b   1.000
_cell.length_c   1.000
_cell.angle_alpha   90.00
_cell.angle_beta   90.00
_cell.angle_gamma   90.00
#
_symmetry.space_group_name_H-M   'P 1'
#
loop_
_entity.id
_entity.type
_entity.pdbx_description
1 polymer ?
#
loop_
_entity_poly.entity_id
_entity_poly.type
_entity_poly.pdbx_seq_one_letter_code
_entity_poly.pdbx_strand_id
1 'polypeptide(L)'
;MGLIIQQRALQAAGGLRQVLPVVRKRDRSLFDQIHRAMNSVVLNIAEADGNDAGTARARFASACGSAKEVRAGLQLVVAYGYMSNSRVSEVDIALDEVCAMSWRLSGR
;
A
#
# COMPACT_ATOMS: atom_id res chain seq x y z
N MET A 1 10.54 -15.43 -2.25
CA MET A 1 10.76 -14.00 -2.49
C MET A 1 9.45 -13.22 -2.51
N GLY A 2 8.56 -13.51 -3.45
CA GLY A 2 7.26 -12.87 -3.53
C GLY A 2 6.39 -13.09 -2.29
N LEU A 3 6.56 -14.21 -1.59
CA LEU A 3 5.75 -14.55 -0.43
C LEU A 3 5.90 -13.54 0.71
N ILE A 4 7.13 -13.12 1.03
CA ILE A 4 7.36 -12.18 2.13
C ILE A 4 6.73 -10.82 1.84
N ILE A 5 6.95 -10.29 0.65
CA ILE A 5 6.39 -8.99 0.28
C ILE A 5 4.87 -9.04 0.22
N GLN A 6 4.30 -10.15 -0.27
CA GLN A 6 2.85 -10.31 -0.31
C GLN A 6 2.25 -10.38 1.09
N GLN A 7 2.91 -11.09 2.01
CA GLN A 7 2.46 -11.15 3.40
C GLN A 7 2.45 -9.75 4.04
N ARG A 8 3.49 -8.94 3.78
CA ARG A 8 3.56 -7.57 4.30
C ARG A 8 2.46 -6.70 3.70
N ALA A 9 2.21 -6.82 2.39
CA ALA A 9 1.16 -6.06 1.73
C ALA A 9 -0.22 -6.43 2.28
N LEU A 10 -0.48 -7.71 2.49
CA LEU A 10 -1.73 -8.17 3.08
C LEU A 10 -1.89 -7.72 4.53
N GLN A 11 -0.78 -7.67 5.28
CA GLN A 11 -0.80 -7.13 6.65
C GLN A 11 -1.19 -5.66 6.64
N ALA A 12 -0.65 -4.88 5.71
CA ALA A 12 -1.03 -3.47 5.55
C ALA A 12 -2.51 -3.33 5.21
N ALA A 13 -2.99 -4.13 4.26
CA ALA A 13 -4.40 -4.12 3.87
C ALA A 13 -5.30 -4.47 5.06
N GLY A 14 -4.91 -5.47 5.84
CA GLY A 14 -5.65 -5.84 7.05
C GLY A 14 -5.70 -4.71 8.09
N GLY A 15 -4.61 -3.96 8.22
CA GLY A 15 -4.56 -2.80 9.12
C GLY A 15 -5.50 -1.68 8.70
N LEU A 16 -5.78 -1.56 7.39
CA LEU A 16 -6.71 -0.56 6.89
C LEU A 16 -8.18 -0.83 7.30
N ARG A 17 -8.49 -2.03 7.79
CA ARG A 17 -9.84 -2.33 8.30
C ARG A 17 -10.27 -1.36 9.40
N GLN A 18 -9.30 -0.86 10.18
CA GLN A 18 -9.58 0.09 11.26
C GLN A 18 -9.60 1.55 10.78
N VAL A 19 -9.06 1.80 9.59
CA VAL A 19 -8.87 3.15 9.06
C VAL A 19 -9.96 3.51 8.05
N LEU A 20 -10.18 2.62 7.07
CA LEU A 20 -11.05 2.93 5.91
C LEU A 20 -12.47 3.31 6.28
N PRO A 21 -13.16 2.63 7.24
CA PRO A 21 -14.53 3.04 7.56
C PRO A 21 -14.62 4.45 8.11
N VAL A 22 -13.64 4.89 8.89
CA VAL A 22 -13.59 6.25 9.44
C VAL A 22 -13.40 7.26 8.32
N VAL A 23 -12.43 7.01 7.44
CA VAL A 23 -12.13 7.90 6.31
C VAL A 23 -13.35 8.00 5.39
N ARG A 24 -13.98 6.87 5.09
CA ARG A 24 -15.14 6.85 4.20
C ARG A 24 -16.26 7.79 4.65
N LYS A 25 -16.51 7.84 5.94
CA LYS A 25 -17.55 8.71 6.50
C LYS A 25 -17.23 10.19 6.36
N ARG A 26 -15.94 10.52 6.40
CA ARG A 26 -15.48 11.90 6.40
C ARG A 26 -15.11 12.41 5.01
N ASP A 27 -14.60 11.51 4.15
CA ASP A 27 -13.98 11.92 2.90
C ASP A 27 -14.03 10.75 1.91
N ARG A 28 -15.13 10.66 1.18
CA ARG A 28 -15.37 9.57 0.25
C ARG A 28 -14.31 9.52 -0.84
N SER A 29 -13.88 10.68 -1.32
CA SER A 29 -12.87 10.76 -2.38
C SER A 29 -11.53 10.19 -1.92
N LEU A 30 -11.09 10.57 -0.72
CA LEU A 30 -9.84 10.06 -0.15
C LEU A 30 -9.94 8.57 0.15
N PHE A 31 -11.09 8.11 0.67
CA PHE A 31 -11.33 6.69 0.88
C PHE A 31 -11.16 5.92 -0.42
N ASP A 32 -11.78 6.36 -1.51
CA ASP A 32 -11.70 5.68 -2.80
C ASP A 32 -10.27 5.60 -3.31
N GLN A 33 -9.49 6.66 -3.15
CA GLN A 33 -8.10 6.71 -3.58
C GLN A 33 -7.22 5.75 -2.78
N ILE A 34 -7.34 5.75 -1.46
CA ILE A 34 -6.55 4.86 -0.59
C ILE A 34 -6.91 3.39 -0.87
N HIS A 35 -8.19 3.09 -0.96
CA HIS A 35 -8.66 1.72 -1.19
C HIS A 35 -8.16 1.20 -2.54
N ARG A 36 -8.29 1.99 -3.60
CA ARG A 36 -7.82 1.61 -4.93
C ARG A 36 -6.32 1.40 -4.95
N ALA A 37 -5.56 2.30 -4.33
CA ALA A 37 -4.11 2.20 -4.29
C ALA A 37 -3.66 0.95 -3.51
N MET A 38 -4.33 0.63 -2.39
CA MET A 38 -4.01 -0.57 -1.63
C MET A 38 -4.28 -1.84 -2.43
N ASN A 39 -5.41 -1.89 -3.11
CA ASN A 39 -5.72 -3.02 -4.01
C ASN A 39 -4.62 -3.16 -5.07
N SER A 40 -4.18 -2.05 -5.64
CA SER A 40 -3.13 -2.03 -6.66
C SER A 40 -1.81 -2.60 -6.14
N VAL A 41 -1.44 -2.30 -4.89
CA VAL A 41 -0.22 -2.88 -4.28
C VAL A 41 -0.28 -4.40 -4.33
N VAL A 42 -1.33 -4.97 -3.77
CA VAL A 42 -1.47 -6.42 -3.63
C VAL A 42 -1.56 -7.11 -5.00
N LEU A 43 -2.37 -6.54 -5.90
CA LEU A 43 -2.60 -7.15 -7.21
C LEU A 43 -1.35 -7.09 -8.10
N ASN A 44 -0.57 -6.01 -8.03
CA ASN A 44 0.68 -5.92 -8.78
C ASN A 44 1.72 -6.92 -8.28
N ILE A 45 1.81 -7.11 -6.97
CA ILE A 45 2.71 -8.12 -6.40
C ILE A 45 2.29 -9.51 -6.86
N ALA A 46 0.99 -9.81 -6.82
CA ALA A 46 0.47 -11.10 -7.28
C ALA A 46 0.78 -11.33 -8.76
N GLU A 47 0.64 -10.30 -9.60
CA GLU A 47 0.94 -10.42 -11.03
C GLU A 47 2.43 -10.59 -11.32
N ALA A 48 3.31 -10.09 -10.45
CA ALA A 48 4.75 -10.27 -10.61
C ALA A 48 5.16 -11.73 -10.43
N ASP A 49 4.44 -12.47 -9.59
CA ASP A 49 4.76 -13.86 -9.28
C ASP A 49 4.55 -14.74 -10.51
N GLY A 50 5.57 -15.52 -10.88
CA GLY A 50 5.49 -16.45 -11.99
C GLY A 50 5.62 -15.82 -13.39
N ASN A 51 5.77 -14.50 -13.48
CA ASN A 51 5.97 -13.84 -14.76
C ASN A 51 7.46 -13.78 -15.14
N ASP A 52 7.72 -13.43 -16.41
CA ASP A 52 9.10 -13.21 -16.85
C ASP A 52 9.73 -12.04 -16.08
N ALA A 53 11.08 -11.99 -16.08
CA ALA A 53 11.82 -11.04 -15.25
C ALA A 53 11.48 -9.58 -15.57
N GLY A 54 11.29 -9.24 -16.84
CA GLY A 54 10.97 -7.87 -17.24
C GLY A 54 9.59 -7.44 -16.76
N THR A 55 8.58 -8.29 -16.95
CA THR A 55 7.22 -8.04 -16.50
C THR A 55 7.17 -7.99 -14.97
N ALA A 56 7.86 -8.90 -14.29
CA ALA A 56 7.92 -8.91 -12.82
C ALA A 56 8.49 -7.60 -12.29
N ARG A 57 9.61 -7.12 -12.86
CA ARG A 57 10.21 -5.85 -12.44
C ARG A 57 9.25 -4.67 -12.62
N ALA A 58 8.54 -4.64 -13.75
CA ALA A 58 7.56 -3.57 -14.01
C ALA A 58 6.42 -3.61 -12.99
N ARG A 59 5.95 -4.80 -12.63
CA ARG A 59 4.88 -4.96 -11.63
C ARG A 59 5.34 -4.54 -10.24
N PHE A 60 6.57 -4.88 -9.86
CA PHE A 60 7.12 -4.41 -8.58
C PHE A 60 7.29 -2.89 -8.55
N ALA A 61 7.70 -2.27 -9.67
CA ALA A 61 7.77 -0.82 -9.75
C ALA A 61 6.39 -0.18 -9.55
N SER A 62 5.34 -0.76 -10.16
CA SER A 62 3.96 -0.30 -9.99
C SER A 62 3.50 -0.48 -8.55
N ALA A 63 3.82 -1.60 -7.91
CA ALA A 63 3.47 -1.84 -6.51
C ALA A 63 4.13 -0.79 -5.60
N CYS A 64 5.39 -0.46 -5.86
CA CYS A 64 6.10 0.58 -5.11
C CYS A 64 5.39 1.93 -5.21
N GLY A 65 5.01 2.34 -6.42
CA GLY A 65 4.29 3.58 -6.64
C GLY A 65 2.95 3.61 -5.92
N SER A 66 2.21 2.50 -5.99
CA SER A 66 0.91 2.38 -5.32
C SER A 66 1.06 2.42 -3.80
N ALA A 67 2.09 1.77 -3.25
CA ALA A 67 2.35 1.82 -1.80
C ALA A 67 2.66 3.24 -1.34
N LYS A 68 3.42 4.00 -2.11
CA LYS A 68 3.69 5.41 -1.82
C LYS A 68 2.39 6.23 -1.83
N GLU A 69 1.48 5.91 -2.73
CA GLU A 69 0.19 6.59 -2.81
C GLU A 69 -0.66 6.31 -1.57
N VAL A 70 -0.68 5.07 -1.08
CA VAL A 70 -1.39 4.75 0.17
C VAL A 70 -0.79 5.53 1.34
N ARG A 71 0.54 5.58 1.42
CA ARG A 71 1.24 6.31 2.50
C ARG A 71 0.89 7.79 2.46
N ALA A 72 0.89 8.40 1.28
CA ALA A 72 0.49 9.79 1.13
C ALA A 72 -0.96 10.02 1.57
N GLY A 73 -1.85 9.08 1.22
CA GLY A 73 -3.23 9.12 1.67
C GLY A 73 -3.36 9.08 3.19
N LEU A 74 -2.57 8.23 3.85
CA LEU A 74 -2.55 8.16 5.33
C LEU A 74 -2.03 9.46 5.95
N GLN A 75 -1.05 10.10 5.32
CA GLN A 75 -0.57 11.41 5.76
C GLN A 75 -1.68 12.46 5.69
N LEU A 76 -2.48 12.41 4.61
CA LEU A 76 -3.63 13.33 4.47
C LEU A 76 -4.69 13.05 5.54
N VAL A 77 -4.95 11.80 5.86
CA VAL A 77 -5.90 11.41 6.92
C VAL A 77 -5.52 12.10 8.23
N VAL A 78 -4.23 12.08 8.57
CA VAL A 78 -3.71 12.71 9.79
C VAL A 78 -3.76 14.25 9.66
N ALA A 79 -3.29 14.78 8.54
CA ALA A 79 -3.23 16.23 8.31
C ALA A 79 -4.63 16.86 8.35
N TYR A 80 -5.64 16.19 7.81
CA TYR A 80 -7.02 16.66 7.85
C TYR A 80 -7.69 16.42 9.21
N GLY A 81 -7.01 15.77 10.14
CA GLY A 81 -7.56 15.51 11.47
C GLY A 81 -8.61 14.43 11.51
N TYR A 82 -8.67 13.56 10.51
CA TYR A 82 -9.64 12.46 10.50
C TYR A 82 -9.30 11.38 11.51
N MET A 83 -8.01 11.13 11.71
CA MET A 83 -7.49 10.16 12.69
C MET A 83 -6.14 10.63 13.21
N SER A 84 -5.77 10.14 14.39
CA SER A 84 -4.46 10.43 14.97
C SER A 84 -3.36 9.64 14.26
N ASN A 85 -2.13 10.16 14.30
CA ASN A 85 -0.98 9.50 13.72
C ASN A 85 -0.77 8.10 14.32
N SER A 86 -1.01 7.93 15.62
CA SER A 86 -0.82 6.65 16.28
C SER A 86 -1.72 5.54 15.72
N ARG A 87 -2.88 5.92 15.18
CA ARG A 87 -3.84 4.95 14.62
C ARG A 87 -3.48 4.47 13.23
N VAL A 88 -2.66 5.21 12.49
CA VAL A 88 -2.25 4.84 11.13
C VAL A 88 -0.81 4.37 11.04
N SER A 89 -0.03 4.53 12.10
CA SER A 89 1.41 4.30 12.06
C SER A 89 1.80 2.86 11.76
N GLU A 90 1.09 1.87 12.30
CA GLU A 90 1.39 0.46 12.01
C GLU A 90 1.25 0.14 10.53
N VAL A 91 0.17 0.63 9.91
CA VAL A 91 -0.06 0.43 8.49
C VAL A 91 1.03 1.13 7.68
N ASP A 92 1.38 2.35 8.08
CA ASP A 92 2.41 3.12 7.40
C ASP A 92 3.77 2.42 7.44
N ILE A 93 4.13 1.84 8.60
CA ILE A 93 5.37 1.08 8.74
C ILE A 93 5.38 -0.13 7.81
N ALA A 94 4.28 -0.88 7.75
CA ALA A 94 4.16 -2.04 6.86
C ALA A 94 4.31 -1.61 5.40
N LEU A 95 3.69 -0.50 5.03
CA LEU A 95 3.79 0.02 3.66
C LEU A 95 5.18 0.54 3.33
N ASP A 96 5.89 1.11 4.30
CA ASP A 96 7.28 1.52 4.10
C ASP A 96 8.14 0.31 3.76
N GLU A 97 7.95 -0.81 4.45
CA GLU A 97 8.65 -2.05 4.15
C GLU A 97 8.30 -2.57 2.76
N VAL A 98 7.02 -2.52 2.39
CA VAL A 98 6.58 -2.93 1.04
C VAL A 98 7.22 -2.03 -0.02
N CYS A 99 7.27 -0.72 0.21
CA CYS A 99 7.95 0.21 -0.70
C CYS A 99 9.41 -0.18 -0.91
N ALA A 100 10.13 -0.43 0.19
CA ALA A 100 11.54 -0.77 0.13
C ALA A 100 11.78 -2.09 -0.60
N MET A 101 10.98 -3.12 -0.29
CA MET A 101 11.12 -4.43 -0.95
C MET A 101 10.76 -4.36 -2.42
N SER A 102 9.65 -3.71 -2.76
CA SER A 102 9.23 -3.62 -4.17
C SER A 102 10.20 -2.77 -4.99
N TRP A 103 10.77 -1.72 -4.40
CA TRP A 103 11.81 -0.93 -5.07
C TRP A 103 13.02 -1.81 -5.43
N ARG A 104 13.52 -2.62 -4.49
CA ARG A 104 14.64 -3.52 -4.74
C ARG A 104 14.30 -4.56 -5.81
N LEU A 105 13.11 -5.14 -5.73
CA LEU A 105 12.67 -6.16 -6.68
C LEU A 105 12.37 -5.59 -8.06
N SER A 106 12.17 -4.28 -8.18
CA SER A 106 12.00 -3.62 -9.48
C SER A 106 13.33 -3.46 -10.23
N GLY A 107 14.44 -3.71 -9.59
CA GLY A 107 15.77 -3.61 -10.20
C GLY A 107 16.28 -2.18 -10.34
N ARG A 108 15.73 -1.26 -9.57
CA ARG A 108 16.09 0.17 -9.66
C ARG A 108 16.97 0.63 -8.53
#